data_ec966a9c9717723cb50152563062eb67
#
_entry.id   ec966a9c9717723cb50152563062eb67
#
_cell.length_a   1.000
_cell.length_b   1.000
_cell.length_c   1.000
_cell.angle_alpha   90.00
_cell.angle_beta   90.00
_cell.angle_gamma   90.00
#
_symmetry.space_group_name_H-M   'P 1'
#
loop_
_entity.id
_entity.type
_entity.pdbx_description
1 polymer ?
#
loop_
_entity_poly.entity_id
_entity_poly.type
_entity_poly.pdbx_seq_one_letter_code
_entity_poly.pdbx_strand_id
1 'polypeptide(L)'
;MDSIVDPPNAGLFEARYLAFLETITHLRPSLHRYCARMTGSVLDGEDVVQEALFQAYRKLETFDDTRPLAPWLFRIAHNRCIDFLRRRRIREEAEDAAADNEEPSTTPIEPLGQALGIAVEHLVVMLPPKERACVLLKDVFDYSLEEIADLVDSTVGGVKAALNRGRSKLVQRPASLPSSRAHASDDAELLRLYVERFNLRDWDGLRELISADARLRLADRFSGRLADAPYFATYARMTVSWRLSVGEVDGEAVIVIHQGDSERQPTRTLARLHVSDGRIVGITDYWYCPWILAAAETVLIT
;
A
#
# COMPACT_ATOMS: atom_id res chain seq x y z
N MET A 1 -43.49 -15.08 -22.34
CA MET A 1 -42.91 -15.59 -21.08
C MET A 1 -41.56 -16.20 -21.48
N ASP A 2 -40.59 -15.31 -21.72
CA ASP A 2 -39.26 -15.73 -22.18
C ASP A 2 -38.48 -16.23 -20.97
N SER A 3 -38.22 -17.53 -20.97
CA SER A 3 -37.31 -18.14 -19.99
C SER A 3 -35.89 -17.64 -20.31
N ILE A 4 -35.34 -16.82 -19.42
CA ILE A 4 -33.94 -16.46 -19.42
C ILE A 4 -33.20 -17.78 -19.15
N VAL A 5 -32.62 -18.36 -20.18
CA VAL A 5 -31.73 -19.53 -20.06
C VAL A 5 -30.43 -18.98 -19.49
N ASP A 6 -30.16 -19.28 -18.22
CA ASP A 6 -28.87 -19.00 -17.63
C ASP A 6 -27.77 -19.65 -18.49
N PRO A 7 -26.69 -18.95 -18.82
CA PRO A 7 -25.59 -19.52 -19.60
C PRO A 7 -24.99 -20.71 -18.82
N PRO A 8 -24.63 -21.80 -19.49
CA PRO A 8 -24.20 -23.07 -18.84
C PRO A 8 -22.95 -22.94 -17.94
N ASN A 9 -22.33 -21.76 -17.87
CA ASN A 9 -21.15 -21.47 -17.04
C ASN A 9 -21.45 -20.59 -15.80
N ALA A 10 -22.68 -20.15 -15.56
CA ALA A 10 -22.97 -19.24 -14.46
C ALA A 10 -22.66 -19.87 -13.09
N GLY A 11 -23.05 -21.12 -12.87
CA GLY A 11 -22.79 -21.83 -11.61
C GLY A 11 -21.30 -22.14 -11.35
N LEU A 12 -20.54 -22.41 -12.41
CA LEU A 12 -19.08 -22.62 -12.31
C LEU A 12 -18.34 -21.32 -11.98
N PHE A 13 -18.73 -20.21 -12.57
CA PHE A 13 -18.16 -18.90 -12.25
C PHE A 13 -18.47 -18.49 -10.81
N GLU A 14 -19.70 -18.74 -10.36
CA GLU A 14 -20.12 -18.44 -8.99
C GLU A 14 -19.32 -19.24 -7.96
N ALA A 15 -19.12 -20.54 -8.18
CA ALA A 15 -18.30 -21.39 -7.33
C ALA A 15 -16.84 -20.93 -7.28
N ARG A 16 -16.24 -20.57 -8.42
CA ARG A 16 -14.89 -20.00 -8.51
C ARG A 16 -14.78 -18.67 -7.78
N TYR A 17 -15.79 -17.83 -7.93
CA TYR A 17 -15.83 -16.52 -7.29
C TYR A 17 -15.89 -16.65 -5.76
N LEU A 18 -16.70 -17.56 -5.24
CA LEU A 18 -16.77 -17.81 -3.80
C LEU A 18 -15.44 -18.36 -3.25
N ALA A 19 -14.82 -19.31 -3.93
CA ALA A 19 -13.50 -19.83 -3.55
C ALA A 19 -12.42 -18.75 -3.61
N PHE A 20 -12.50 -17.86 -4.59
CA PHE A 20 -11.61 -16.70 -4.73
C PHE A 20 -11.78 -15.73 -3.55
N LEU A 21 -13.00 -15.36 -3.18
CA LEU A 21 -13.27 -14.48 -2.05
C LEU A 21 -12.78 -15.08 -0.72
N GLU A 22 -13.02 -16.37 -0.49
CA GLU A 22 -12.53 -17.07 0.68
C GLU A 22 -11.00 -17.07 0.75
N THR A 23 -10.36 -17.42 -0.36
CA THR A 23 -8.90 -17.41 -0.47
C THR A 23 -8.31 -16.03 -0.21
N ILE A 24 -8.89 -14.97 -0.79
CA ILE A 24 -8.44 -13.59 -0.57
C ILE A 24 -8.53 -13.23 0.91
N THR A 25 -9.62 -13.56 1.59
CA THR A 25 -9.81 -13.21 3.00
C THR A 25 -8.63 -13.71 3.85
N HIS A 26 -8.12 -14.91 3.55
CA HIS A 26 -6.99 -15.50 4.29
C HIS A 26 -5.63 -15.01 3.79
N LEU A 27 -5.46 -14.77 2.49
CA LEU A 27 -4.18 -14.41 1.90
C LEU A 27 -3.88 -12.92 1.95
N ARG A 28 -4.87 -12.06 2.10
CA ARG A 28 -4.70 -10.62 2.00
C ARG A 28 -3.62 -10.04 2.93
N PRO A 29 -3.55 -10.41 4.23
CA PRO A 29 -2.47 -9.92 5.08
C PRO A 29 -1.06 -10.32 4.59
N SER A 30 -0.92 -11.53 4.03
CA SER A 30 0.34 -12.01 3.50
C SER A 30 0.71 -11.33 2.17
N LEU A 31 -0.26 -11.13 1.27
CA LEU A 31 -0.08 -10.36 0.04
C LEU A 31 0.31 -8.91 0.35
N HIS A 32 -0.39 -8.27 1.29
CA HIS A 32 -0.08 -6.92 1.74
C HIS A 32 1.35 -6.83 2.28
N ARG A 33 1.73 -7.72 3.21
CA ARG A 33 3.08 -7.77 3.77
C ARG A 33 4.16 -7.94 2.69
N TYR A 34 3.90 -8.81 1.69
CA TYR A 34 4.80 -8.97 0.56
C TYR A 34 4.91 -7.68 -0.26
N CYS A 35 3.78 -7.09 -0.66
CA CYS A 35 3.76 -5.88 -1.48
C CYS A 35 4.34 -4.67 -0.76
N ALA A 36 4.06 -4.50 0.53
CA ALA A 36 4.64 -3.44 1.36
C ALA A 36 6.17 -3.50 1.38
N ARG A 37 6.74 -4.69 1.60
CA ARG A 37 8.19 -4.88 1.55
C ARG A 37 8.79 -4.76 0.15
N MET A 38 8.05 -5.13 -0.88
CA MET A 38 8.48 -4.92 -2.26
C MET A 38 8.50 -3.44 -2.64
N THR A 39 7.52 -2.66 -2.24
CA THR A 39 7.40 -1.22 -2.57
C THR A 39 8.18 -0.33 -1.62
N GLY A 40 8.36 -0.75 -0.37
CA GLY A 40 8.98 0.01 0.70
C GLY A 40 8.00 0.96 1.42
N SER A 41 6.70 0.78 1.23
CA SER A 41 5.62 1.54 1.89
C SER A 41 4.42 0.64 2.12
N VAL A 42 3.85 0.64 3.32
CA VAL A 42 2.65 -0.13 3.64
C VAL A 42 1.43 0.38 2.87
N LEU A 43 1.39 1.67 2.58
CA LEU A 43 0.30 2.29 1.83
C LEU A 43 0.40 1.96 0.33
N ASP A 44 1.59 2.09 -0.27
CA ASP A 44 1.83 1.68 -1.66
C ASP A 44 1.64 0.17 -1.83
N GLY A 45 2.02 -0.61 -0.81
CA GLY A 45 1.80 -2.06 -0.77
C GLY A 45 0.32 -2.40 -0.86
N GLU A 46 -0.54 -1.70 -0.12
CA GLU A 46 -1.99 -1.90 -0.20
C GLU A 46 -2.56 -1.49 -1.56
N ASP A 47 -2.07 -0.39 -2.13
CA ASP A 47 -2.48 0.05 -3.46
C ASP A 47 -2.17 -1.00 -4.52
N VAL A 48 -0.98 -1.59 -4.45
CA VAL A 48 -0.56 -2.68 -5.34
C VAL A 48 -1.40 -3.94 -5.14
N VAL A 49 -1.73 -4.30 -3.89
CA VAL A 49 -2.60 -5.44 -3.60
C VAL A 49 -3.98 -5.25 -4.23
N GLN A 50 -4.58 -4.07 -4.10
CA GLN A 50 -5.89 -3.78 -4.70
C GLN A 50 -5.86 -3.91 -6.22
N GLU A 51 -4.82 -3.35 -6.88
CA GLU A 51 -4.63 -3.51 -8.33
C GLU A 51 -4.47 -5.00 -8.71
N ALA A 52 -3.72 -5.75 -7.92
CA ALA A 52 -3.50 -7.17 -8.16
C ALA A 52 -4.78 -7.99 -8.03
N LEU A 53 -5.57 -7.75 -6.97
CA LEU A 53 -6.84 -8.42 -6.74
C LEU A 53 -7.88 -8.08 -7.82
N PHE A 54 -7.93 -6.82 -8.26
CA PHE A 54 -8.79 -6.41 -9.37
C PHE A 54 -8.40 -7.11 -10.67
N GLN A 55 -7.09 -7.21 -10.95
CA GLN A 55 -6.60 -7.94 -12.12
C GLN A 55 -6.90 -9.44 -12.02
N ALA A 56 -6.73 -10.03 -10.84
CA ALA A 56 -7.05 -11.42 -10.59
C ALA A 56 -8.54 -11.71 -10.84
N TYR A 57 -9.42 -10.86 -10.32
CA TYR A 57 -10.86 -10.97 -10.57
C TYR A 57 -11.19 -10.97 -12.07
N ARG A 58 -10.61 -10.06 -12.83
CA ARG A 58 -10.83 -9.98 -14.29
C ARG A 58 -10.34 -11.21 -15.05
N LYS A 59 -9.37 -11.94 -14.50
CA LYS A 59 -8.81 -13.16 -15.09
C LYS A 59 -9.37 -14.46 -14.50
N LEU A 60 -10.31 -14.34 -13.55
CA LEU A 60 -10.82 -15.49 -12.82
C LEU A 60 -11.54 -16.49 -13.72
N GLU A 61 -12.24 -16.01 -14.75
CA GLU A 61 -12.91 -16.87 -15.73
C GLU A 61 -11.96 -17.81 -16.49
N THR A 62 -10.73 -17.34 -16.71
CA THR A 62 -9.69 -18.05 -17.46
C THR A 62 -8.69 -18.78 -16.56
N PHE A 63 -8.92 -18.73 -15.23
CA PHE A 63 -8.07 -19.40 -14.26
C PHE A 63 -8.21 -20.93 -14.39
N ASP A 64 -7.08 -21.61 -14.35
CA ASP A 64 -6.99 -23.07 -14.38
C ASP A 64 -7.18 -23.63 -12.97
N ASP A 65 -8.35 -24.21 -12.69
CA ASP A 65 -8.73 -24.73 -11.38
C ASP A 65 -7.86 -25.93 -10.92
N THR A 66 -7.03 -26.48 -11.78
CA THR A 66 -6.07 -27.53 -11.39
C THR A 66 -4.86 -26.96 -10.64
N ARG A 67 -4.68 -25.63 -10.66
CA ARG A 67 -3.59 -24.93 -9.98
C ARG A 67 -4.05 -24.30 -8.67
N PRO A 68 -3.19 -24.26 -7.64
CA PRO A 68 -3.51 -23.56 -6.41
C PRO A 68 -3.62 -22.06 -6.67
N LEU A 69 -4.68 -21.44 -6.12
CA LEU A 69 -5.00 -20.03 -6.30
C LEU A 69 -3.96 -19.10 -5.66
N ALA A 70 -3.39 -19.49 -4.52
CA ALA A 70 -2.45 -18.66 -3.76
C ALA A 70 -1.17 -18.30 -4.54
N PRO A 71 -0.40 -19.23 -5.14
CA PRO A 71 0.76 -18.88 -5.95
C PRO A 71 0.41 -18.00 -7.16
N TRP A 72 -0.76 -18.23 -7.77
CA TRP A 72 -1.22 -17.41 -8.89
C TRP A 72 -1.50 -15.95 -8.46
N LEU A 73 -2.13 -15.73 -7.29
CA LEU A 73 -2.34 -14.40 -6.72
C LEU A 73 -1.01 -13.72 -6.39
N PHE A 74 -0.07 -14.43 -5.78
CA PHE A 74 1.27 -13.88 -5.50
C PHE A 74 2.02 -13.51 -6.78
N ARG A 75 1.89 -14.29 -7.85
CA ARG A 75 2.49 -13.95 -9.16
C ARG A 75 1.91 -12.65 -9.73
N ILE A 76 0.58 -12.47 -9.65
CA ILE A 76 -0.04 -11.21 -10.09
C ILE A 76 0.43 -10.05 -9.23
N ALA A 77 0.48 -10.20 -7.91
CA ALA A 77 0.96 -9.18 -6.99
C ALA A 77 2.43 -8.84 -7.23
N HIS A 78 3.29 -9.84 -7.45
CA HIS A 78 4.69 -9.62 -7.81
C HIS A 78 4.83 -8.77 -9.08
N ASN A 79 4.13 -9.13 -10.15
CA ASN A 79 4.19 -8.37 -11.39
C ASN A 79 3.71 -6.92 -11.21
N ARG A 80 2.68 -6.69 -10.38
CA ARG A 80 2.23 -5.33 -10.04
C ARG A 80 3.30 -4.56 -9.24
N CYS A 81 3.99 -5.20 -8.29
CA CYS A 81 5.12 -4.57 -7.59
C CYS A 81 6.24 -4.16 -8.56
N ILE A 82 6.61 -5.01 -9.49
CA ILE A 82 7.65 -4.69 -10.49
C ILE A 82 7.20 -3.51 -11.37
N ASP A 83 5.96 -3.51 -11.84
CA ASP A 83 5.41 -2.41 -12.63
C ASP A 83 5.37 -1.09 -11.83
N PHE A 84 5.01 -1.16 -10.55
CA PHE A 84 5.01 -0.01 -9.64
C PHE A 84 6.43 0.57 -9.46
N LEU A 85 7.40 -0.28 -9.16
CA LEU A 85 8.80 0.14 -8.95
C LEU A 85 9.41 0.73 -10.23
N ARG A 86 9.06 0.17 -11.41
CA ARG A 86 9.51 0.74 -12.69
C ARG A 86 8.92 2.12 -12.93
N ARG A 87 7.61 2.31 -12.70
CA ARG A 87 6.94 3.62 -12.84
C ARG A 87 7.50 4.66 -11.87
N ARG A 88 7.76 4.26 -10.62
CA ARG A 88 8.34 5.11 -9.59
C ARG A 88 9.74 5.58 -10.00
N ARG A 89 10.60 4.68 -10.46
CA ARG A 89 11.95 5.04 -10.91
C ARG A 89 11.93 6.04 -12.08
N ILE A 90 11.07 5.85 -13.08
CA ILE A 90 10.94 6.77 -14.21
C ILE A 90 10.50 8.17 -13.72
N ARG A 91 9.62 8.24 -12.73
CA ARG A 91 9.18 9.51 -12.14
C ARG A 91 10.32 10.19 -11.39
N GLU A 92 11.04 9.47 -10.54
CA GLU A 92 12.19 9.98 -9.80
C GLU A 92 13.28 10.49 -10.76
N GLU A 93 13.60 9.75 -11.83
CA GLU A 93 14.55 10.19 -12.87
C GLU A 93 14.08 11.46 -13.59
N ALA A 94 12.78 11.63 -13.81
CA ALA A 94 12.21 12.84 -14.44
C ALA A 94 12.22 14.04 -13.49
N GLU A 95 11.95 13.84 -12.21
CA GLU A 95 11.99 14.85 -11.15
C GLU A 95 13.44 15.33 -10.94
N ASP A 96 14.39 14.39 -10.85
CA ASP A 96 15.82 14.72 -10.71
C ASP A 96 16.34 15.50 -11.95
N ALA A 97 15.89 15.15 -13.15
CA ALA A 97 16.24 15.89 -14.38
C ALA A 97 15.65 17.32 -14.42
N ALA A 98 14.53 17.56 -13.74
CA ALA A 98 13.90 18.87 -13.60
C ALA A 98 14.54 19.72 -12.48
N ALA A 99 15.16 19.07 -11.48
CA ALA A 99 15.73 19.69 -10.29
C ALA A 99 17.22 20.12 -10.41
N ASP A 100 17.83 20.06 -11.59
CA ASP A 100 19.28 20.23 -11.85
C ASP A 100 19.86 21.62 -11.47
N ASN A 101 19.25 22.37 -10.53
CA ASN A 101 19.71 23.67 -10.01
C ASN A 101 19.80 23.80 -8.48
N GLU A 102 19.64 22.75 -7.68
CA GLU A 102 19.82 22.86 -6.22
C GLU A 102 20.76 21.79 -5.67
N GLU A 103 21.81 22.23 -4.96
CA GLU A 103 22.78 21.35 -4.29
C GLU A 103 22.12 20.58 -3.13
N PRO A 104 22.43 19.27 -2.96
CA PRO A 104 21.88 18.47 -1.87
C PRO A 104 22.52 18.82 -0.52
N SER A 105 21.72 19.32 0.40
CA SER A 105 22.12 19.53 1.80
C SER A 105 22.08 18.19 2.56
N THR A 106 23.24 17.68 2.94
CA THR A 106 23.38 16.50 3.79
C THR A 106 23.54 16.89 5.25
N THR A 107 22.55 16.61 6.08
CA THR A 107 22.70 16.70 7.55
C THR A 107 22.66 15.28 8.13
N PRO A 108 23.65 14.84 8.93
CA PRO A 108 23.65 13.53 9.56
C PRO A 108 22.71 13.50 10.78
N ILE A 109 21.85 12.49 10.90
CA ILE A 109 21.03 12.23 12.08
C ILE A 109 21.58 10.98 12.77
N GLU A 110 21.81 11.09 14.09
CA GLU A 110 22.33 10.01 14.95
C GLU A 110 21.30 8.88 15.16
N PRO A 111 21.75 7.63 15.34
CA PRO A 111 20.87 6.47 15.47
C PRO A 111 20.38 6.26 16.89
N LEU A 112 19.06 6.17 17.07
CA LEU A 112 18.47 5.64 18.30
C LEU A 112 18.30 4.12 18.16
N GLY A 113 18.95 3.38 19.05
CA GLY A 113 18.89 1.92 19.03
C GLY A 113 17.57 1.39 19.57
N GLN A 114 16.95 0.54 18.80
CA GLN A 114 16.25 -0.67 19.24
C GLN A 114 15.67 -1.43 18.04
N ALA A 115 15.88 -2.74 18.04
CA ALA A 115 15.22 -3.81 17.30
C ALA A 115 16.01 -4.43 16.12
N LEU A 116 16.69 -5.53 16.44
CA LEU A 116 17.38 -6.37 15.45
C LEU A 116 16.45 -6.99 14.38
N GLY A 117 15.16 -7.12 14.65
CA GLY A 117 14.18 -7.65 13.71
C GLY A 117 13.72 -6.63 12.66
N ILE A 118 13.59 -5.37 13.04
CA ILE A 118 13.13 -4.25 12.22
C ILE A 118 14.21 -3.88 11.16
N ALA A 119 15.48 -3.96 11.54
CA ALA A 119 16.60 -3.61 10.66
C ALA A 119 16.69 -4.48 9.40
N VAL A 120 16.31 -5.76 9.46
CA VAL A 120 16.38 -6.67 8.30
C VAL A 120 15.30 -6.34 7.28
N GLU A 121 14.13 -5.93 7.69
CA GLU A 121 13.01 -5.63 6.80
C GLU A 121 13.23 -4.35 5.99
N HIS A 122 13.79 -3.31 6.61
CA HIS A 122 14.21 -2.09 5.91
C HIS A 122 15.39 -2.33 4.96
N LEU A 123 16.34 -3.16 5.34
CA LEU A 123 17.49 -3.49 4.48
C LEU A 123 17.04 -4.17 3.17
N VAL A 124 15.95 -4.93 3.20
CA VAL A 124 15.42 -5.60 2.00
C VAL A 124 14.99 -4.59 0.94
N VAL A 125 14.44 -3.43 1.32
CA VAL A 125 14.00 -2.37 0.39
C VAL A 125 15.15 -1.81 -0.44
N MET A 126 16.38 -1.89 0.07
CA MET A 126 17.58 -1.43 -0.63
C MET A 126 18.10 -2.44 -1.68
N LEU A 127 17.56 -3.63 -1.72
CA LEU A 127 17.93 -4.63 -2.71
C LEU A 127 17.30 -4.32 -4.08
N PRO A 128 17.98 -4.65 -5.19
CA PRO A 128 17.33 -4.66 -6.51
C PRO A 128 16.06 -5.51 -6.50
N PRO A 129 15.01 -5.14 -7.25
CA PRO A 129 13.69 -5.78 -7.15
C PRO A 129 13.69 -7.31 -7.23
N LYS A 130 14.49 -7.90 -8.12
CA LYS A 130 14.58 -9.36 -8.26
C LYS A 130 15.23 -10.04 -7.05
N GLU A 131 16.30 -9.46 -6.52
CA GLU A 131 16.98 -9.97 -5.32
C GLU A 131 16.07 -9.85 -4.10
N ARG A 132 15.38 -8.70 -3.98
CA ARG A 132 14.38 -8.43 -2.95
C ARG A 132 13.26 -9.48 -2.97
N ALA A 133 12.65 -9.69 -4.13
CA ALA A 133 11.57 -10.68 -4.27
C ALA A 133 12.03 -12.09 -3.87
N CYS A 134 13.20 -12.54 -4.35
CA CYS A 134 13.71 -13.87 -4.00
C CYS A 134 13.96 -14.02 -2.49
N VAL A 135 14.57 -13.01 -1.85
CA VAL A 135 14.81 -13.04 -0.39
C VAL A 135 13.50 -13.07 0.38
N LEU A 136 12.54 -12.21 0.05
CA LEU A 136 11.23 -12.20 0.71
C LEU A 136 10.50 -13.53 0.55
N LEU A 137 10.39 -14.04 -0.66
CA LEU A 137 9.68 -15.28 -0.92
C LEU A 137 10.33 -16.48 -0.24
N LYS A 138 11.67 -16.53 -0.18
CA LYS A 138 12.37 -17.63 0.48
C LYS A 138 12.42 -17.49 1.99
N ASP A 139 12.84 -16.34 2.50
CA ASP A 139 13.24 -16.20 3.91
C ASP A 139 12.08 -15.74 4.80
N VAL A 140 11.02 -15.13 4.23
CA VAL A 140 9.84 -14.65 4.97
C VAL A 140 8.61 -15.53 4.72
N PHE A 141 8.42 -15.98 3.48
CA PHE A 141 7.24 -16.75 3.06
C PHE A 141 7.50 -18.23 2.84
N ASP A 142 8.75 -18.68 2.97
CA ASP A 142 9.20 -20.09 2.89
C ASP A 142 8.82 -20.85 1.61
N TYR A 143 8.72 -20.13 0.49
CA TYR A 143 8.51 -20.78 -0.81
C TYR A 143 9.72 -21.63 -1.21
N SER A 144 9.48 -22.73 -1.93
CA SER A 144 10.52 -23.52 -2.57
C SER A 144 11.22 -22.75 -3.68
N LEU A 145 12.42 -23.16 -4.08
CA LEU A 145 13.16 -22.50 -5.16
C LEU A 145 12.44 -22.62 -6.52
N GLU A 146 11.74 -23.71 -6.70
CA GLU A 146 10.93 -24.02 -7.87
C GLU A 146 9.71 -23.09 -7.96
N GLU A 147 8.97 -22.95 -6.86
CA GLU A 147 7.82 -22.03 -6.78
C GLU A 147 8.27 -20.58 -6.98
N ILE A 148 9.40 -20.18 -6.39
CA ILE A 148 9.95 -18.83 -6.60
C ILE A 148 10.32 -18.63 -8.07
N ALA A 149 10.94 -19.62 -8.71
CA ALA A 149 11.32 -19.53 -10.12
C ALA A 149 10.10 -19.31 -11.02
N ASP A 150 9.02 -20.04 -10.78
CA ASP A 150 7.74 -19.87 -11.47
C ASP A 150 7.09 -18.51 -11.17
N LEU A 151 7.16 -18.05 -9.93
CA LEU A 151 6.52 -16.81 -9.47
C LEU A 151 7.19 -15.55 -10.06
N VAL A 152 8.54 -15.53 -10.10
CA VAL A 152 9.31 -14.37 -10.58
C VAL A 152 9.76 -14.49 -12.04
N ASP A 153 9.22 -15.44 -12.77
CA ASP A 153 9.56 -15.74 -14.17
C ASP A 153 11.08 -15.89 -14.39
N SER A 154 11.66 -16.88 -13.70
CA SER A 154 13.10 -17.13 -13.69
C SER A 154 13.41 -18.64 -13.69
N THR A 155 14.68 -18.98 -13.68
CA THR A 155 15.14 -20.36 -13.46
C THR A 155 15.54 -20.57 -12.00
N VAL A 156 15.54 -21.82 -11.52
CA VAL A 156 16.03 -22.17 -10.17
C VAL A 156 17.47 -21.70 -9.96
N GLY A 157 18.33 -21.82 -10.99
CA GLY A 157 19.69 -21.27 -10.95
C GLY A 157 19.72 -19.75 -10.81
N GLY A 158 18.83 -19.04 -11.52
CA GLY A 158 18.66 -17.60 -11.42
C GLY A 158 18.19 -17.15 -10.02
N VAL A 159 17.25 -17.91 -9.42
CA VAL A 159 16.79 -17.68 -8.05
C VAL A 159 17.90 -17.87 -7.03
N LYS A 160 18.67 -18.99 -7.11
CA LYS A 160 19.83 -19.23 -6.23
C LYS A 160 20.86 -18.11 -6.32
N ALA A 161 21.16 -17.64 -7.53
CA ALA A 161 22.09 -16.53 -7.75
C ALA A 161 21.56 -15.21 -7.15
N ALA A 162 20.26 -14.91 -7.32
CA ALA A 162 19.61 -13.72 -6.76
C ALA A 162 19.60 -13.77 -5.22
N LEU A 163 19.26 -14.89 -4.61
CA LEU A 163 19.31 -15.10 -3.16
C LEU A 163 20.71 -14.88 -2.61
N ASN A 164 21.73 -15.47 -3.26
CA ASN A 164 23.11 -15.31 -2.79
C ASN A 164 23.55 -13.84 -2.83
N ARG A 165 23.29 -13.13 -3.95
CA ARG A 165 23.61 -11.71 -4.04
C ARG A 165 22.83 -10.85 -3.05
N GLY A 166 21.51 -11.10 -2.91
CA GLY A 166 20.65 -10.35 -1.96
C GLY A 166 21.15 -10.52 -0.52
N ARG A 167 21.36 -11.76 -0.06
CA ARG A 167 21.85 -12.04 1.29
C ARG A 167 23.24 -11.47 1.53
N SER A 168 24.15 -11.55 0.55
CA SER A 168 25.50 -10.97 0.67
C SER A 168 25.43 -9.44 0.83
N LYS A 169 24.56 -8.77 0.12
CA LYS A 169 24.35 -7.30 0.25
C LYS A 169 23.76 -6.93 1.62
N LEU A 170 22.85 -7.74 2.17
CA LEU A 170 22.29 -7.51 3.50
C LEU A 170 23.35 -7.62 4.60
N VAL A 171 24.27 -8.59 4.50
CA VAL A 171 25.35 -8.79 5.49
C VAL A 171 26.39 -7.67 5.43
N GLN A 172 26.68 -7.11 4.25
CA GLN A 172 27.75 -6.12 4.04
C GLN A 172 27.37 -4.69 4.43
N ARG A 173 26.10 -4.41 4.73
CA ARG A 173 25.64 -3.04 4.95
C ARG A 173 25.42 -2.75 6.43
N PRO A 174 26.00 -1.65 6.99
CA PRO A 174 25.62 -1.17 8.32
C PRO A 174 24.18 -0.66 8.28
N ALA A 175 23.46 -0.80 9.38
CA ALA A 175 22.06 -0.43 9.56
C ALA A 175 21.84 1.10 9.57
N SER A 176 22.26 1.80 8.54
CA SER A 176 21.89 3.20 8.32
C SER A 176 20.67 3.23 7.39
N LEU A 177 19.52 3.53 7.97
CA LEU A 177 18.26 3.76 7.26
C LEU A 177 18.40 5.03 6.41
N PRO A 178 17.92 5.02 5.14
CA PRO A 178 17.67 6.27 4.45
C PRO A 178 16.55 7.00 5.19
N SER A 179 16.80 8.23 5.61
CA SER A 179 15.74 9.07 6.13
C SER A 179 14.69 9.23 5.04
N SER A 180 13.43 9.04 5.41
CA SER A 180 12.28 9.39 4.57
C SER A 180 12.47 10.82 4.06
N ARG A 181 12.22 11.04 2.76
CA ARG A 181 12.13 12.40 2.21
C ARG A 181 11.06 13.13 3.02
N ALA A 182 11.48 14.15 3.78
CA ALA A 182 10.54 15.05 4.43
C ALA A 182 9.64 15.63 3.34
N HIS A 183 8.33 15.45 3.49
CA HIS A 183 7.36 16.13 2.65
C HIS A 183 7.60 17.64 2.78
N ALA A 184 7.41 18.37 1.69
CA ALA A 184 7.57 19.82 1.69
C ALA A 184 6.75 20.43 2.84
N SER A 185 7.26 21.50 3.47
CA SER A 185 6.61 22.15 4.63
C SER A 185 5.16 22.54 4.34
N ASP A 186 4.85 22.86 3.09
CA ASP A 186 3.54 23.29 2.63
C ASP A 186 2.49 22.14 2.68
N ASP A 187 2.90 20.92 2.38
CA ASP A 187 2.02 19.75 2.47
C ASP A 187 1.65 19.44 3.94
N ALA A 188 2.60 19.58 4.87
CA ALA A 188 2.36 19.37 6.29
C ALA A 188 1.35 20.38 6.87
N GLU A 189 1.39 21.63 6.42
CA GLU A 189 0.42 22.64 6.83
C GLU A 189 -0.97 22.36 6.27
N LEU A 190 -1.06 21.91 5.01
CA LEU A 190 -2.32 21.53 4.38
C LEU A 190 -2.97 20.33 5.11
N LEU A 191 -2.17 19.33 5.53
CA LEU A 191 -2.67 18.21 6.32
C LEU A 191 -3.24 18.65 7.67
N ARG A 192 -2.54 19.57 8.38
CA ARG A 192 -3.02 20.12 9.66
C ARG A 192 -4.33 20.87 9.47
N LEU A 193 -4.42 21.73 8.46
CA LEU A 193 -5.62 22.49 8.17
C LEU A 193 -6.80 21.58 7.78
N TYR A 194 -6.54 20.51 7.02
CA TYR A 194 -7.55 19.50 6.74
C TYR A 194 -8.07 18.84 8.02
N VAL A 195 -7.19 18.41 8.93
CA VAL A 195 -7.54 17.78 10.21
C VAL A 195 -8.35 18.73 11.08
N GLU A 196 -7.92 19.98 11.19
CA GLU A 196 -8.61 21.01 11.97
C GLU A 196 -10.03 21.22 11.48
N ARG A 197 -10.21 21.53 10.20
CA ARG A 197 -11.54 21.77 9.61
C ARG A 197 -12.43 20.54 9.69
N PHE A 198 -11.85 19.35 9.50
CA PHE A 198 -12.59 18.09 9.60
C PHE A 198 -13.10 17.86 11.03
N ASN A 199 -12.27 18.08 12.04
CA ASN A 199 -12.65 17.95 13.45
C ASN A 199 -13.70 18.98 13.88
N LEU A 200 -13.65 20.20 13.33
CA LEU A 200 -14.64 21.25 13.54
C LEU A 200 -15.94 21.02 12.76
N ARG A 201 -16.01 20.03 11.89
CA ARG A 201 -17.15 19.79 10.97
C ARG A 201 -17.36 20.93 9.97
N ASP A 202 -16.31 21.69 9.69
CA ASP A 202 -16.30 22.75 8.69
C ASP A 202 -16.20 22.15 7.27
N TRP A 203 -17.31 21.61 6.79
CA TRP A 203 -17.39 20.96 5.49
C TRP A 203 -17.18 21.91 4.31
N ASP A 204 -17.55 23.17 4.46
CA ASP A 204 -17.37 24.18 3.42
C ASP A 204 -15.92 24.59 3.34
N GLY A 205 -15.27 24.85 4.48
CA GLY A 205 -13.84 25.09 4.54
C GLY A 205 -13.00 23.93 4.00
N LEU A 206 -13.41 22.67 4.25
CA LEU A 206 -12.74 21.51 3.65
C LEU A 206 -12.82 21.52 2.13
N ARG A 207 -13.96 21.88 1.55
CA ARG A 207 -14.11 21.94 0.08
C ARG A 207 -13.18 22.96 -0.56
N GLU A 208 -12.82 24.03 0.14
CA GLU A 208 -11.86 25.02 -0.35
C GLU A 208 -10.44 24.45 -0.50
N LEU A 209 -10.06 23.47 0.33
CA LEU A 209 -8.75 22.80 0.27
C LEU A 209 -8.66 21.76 -0.86
N ILE A 210 -9.79 21.33 -1.38
CA ILE A 210 -9.91 20.19 -2.26
C ILE A 210 -10.12 20.68 -3.71
N SER A 211 -9.43 20.03 -4.65
CA SER A 211 -9.64 20.28 -6.07
C SER A 211 -11.04 19.81 -6.50
N ALA A 212 -11.68 20.53 -7.44
CA ALA A 212 -12.98 20.14 -8.01
C ALA A 212 -12.96 18.73 -8.66
N ASP A 213 -11.81 18.33 -9.18
CA ASP A 213 -11.61 17.03 -9.83
C ASP A 213 -10.98 15.98 -8.89
N ALA A 214 -10.93 16.27 -7.58
CA ALA A 214 -10.34 15.37 -6.60
C ALA A 214 -10.99 13.97 -6.66
N ARG A 215 -10.14 12.96 -6.51
CA ARG A 215 -10.55 11.57 -6.53
C ARG A 215 -10.65 11.02 -5.11
N LEU A 216 -11.67 10.19 -4.89
CA LEU A 216 -11.80 9.39 -3.69
C LEU A 216 -11.54 7.92 -4.03
N ARG A 217 -10.74 7.28 -3.22
CA ARG A 217 -10.58 5.84 -3.18
C ARG A 217 -10.83 5.33 -1.77
N LEU A 218 -11.89 4.55 -1.60
CA LEU A 218 -12.10 3.73 -0.42
C LEU A 218 -11.55 2.34 -0.75
N ALA A 219 -10.54 1.92 0.01
CA ALA A 219 -9.91 0.64 -0.23
C ALA A 219 -10.96 -0.48 -0.29
N ASP A 220 -10.96 -1.26 -1.39
CA ASP A 220 -11.90 -2.36 -1.69
C ASP A 220 -13.37 -2.00 -1.92
N ARG A 221 -13.74 -0.74 -1.89
CA ARG A 221 -15.16 -0.37 -1.94
C ARG A 221 -15.52 0.58 -3.08
N PHE A 222 -14.70 1.59 -3.29
CA PHE A 222 -15.05 2.66 -4.22
C PHE A 222 -13.81 3.33 -4.82
N SER A 223 -13.88 3.69 -6.10
CA SER A 223 -12.92 4.58 -6.74
C SER A 223 -13.67 5.46 -7.74
N GLY A 224 -13.61 6.77 -7.54
CA GLY A 224 -14.33 7.73 -8.38
C GLY A 224 -13.99 9.17 -8.06
N ARG A 225 -14.78 10.12 -8.56
CA ARG A 225 -14.68 11.52 -8.17
C ARG A 225 -15.20 11.68 -6.74
N LEU A 226 -14.51 12.46 -5.93
CA LEU A 226 -14.94 12.76 -4.56
C LEU A 226 -16.30 13.47 -4.52
N ALA A 227 -16.56 14.35 -5.50
CA ALA A 227 -17.82 15.09 -5.62
C ALA A 227 -19.04 14.18 -5.81
N ASP A 228 -18.84 12.99 -6.41
CA ASP A 228 -19.93 12.05 -6.70
C ASP A 228 -20.19 11.08 -5.52
N ALA A 229 -19.37 11.16 -4.45
CA ALA A 229 -19.45 10.28 -3.29
C ALA A 229 -19.98 11.01 -2.06
N PRO A 230 -20.84 10.39 -1.23
CA PRO A 230 -21.32 10.99 0.02
C PRO A 230 -20.28 10.90 1.15
N TYR A 231 -19.00 11.08 0.85
CA TYR A 231 -17.88 10.82 1.78
C TYR A 231 -18.02 11.64 3.07
N PHE A 232 -18.06 12.96 2.98
CA PHE A 232 -18.22 13.84 4.14
C PHE A 232 -19.59 13.69 4.80
N ALA A 233 -20.64 13.49 4.03
CA ALA A 233 -21.99 13.26 4.56
C ALA A 233 -22.07 11.93 5.35
N THR A 234 -21.24 10.95 5.04
CA THR A 234 -21.16 9.72 5.81
C THR A 234 -20.58 9.99 7.19
N TYR A 235 -19.46 10.70 7.28
CA TYR A 235 -18.88 11.12 8.58
C TYR A 235 -19.83 12.01 9.38
N ALA A 236 -20.54 12.94 8.72
CA ALA A 236 -21.51 13.81 9.40
C ALA A 236 -22.69 13.04 10.04
N ARG A 237 -23.03 11.86 9.52
CA ARG A 237 -24.14 11.01 10.00
C ARG A 237 -23.72 9.87 10.93
N MET A 238 -22.41 9.65 11.12
CA MET A 238 -21.91 8.60 12.00
C MET A 238 -22.34 8.86 13.45
N THR A 239 -22.90 7.85 14.08
CA THR A 239 -23.32 7.88 15.49
C THR A 239 -22.15 7.61 16.46
N VAL A 240 -21.09 6.99 15.96
CA VAL A 240 -19.86 6.75 16.73
C VAL A 240 -19.00 8.01 16.70
N SER A 241 -18.48 8.43 17.85
CA SER A 241 -17.53 9.54 17.90
C SER A 241 -16.29 9.23 17.09
N TRP A 242 -15.78 10.22 16.37
CA TRP A 242 -14.55 10.10 15.61
C TRP A 242 -13.77 11.43 15.66
N ARG A 243 -12.47 11.30 15.57
CA ARG A 243 -11.51 12.41 15.53
C ARG A 243 -10.36 12.06 14.58
N LEU A 244 -9.87 13.05 13.88
CA LEU A 244 -8.68 12.96 13.05
C LEU A 244 -7.48 13.55 13.79
N SER A 245 -6.29 13.01 13.51
CA SER A 245 -5.01 13.63 13.83
C SER A 245 -4.04 13.45 12.64
N VAL A 246 -3.03 14.28 12.58
CA VAL A 246 -1.90 14.05 11.69
C VAL A 246 -1.06 12.95 12.31
N GLY A 247 -0.50 12.09 11.50
CA GLY A 247 0.42 11.05 11.91
C GLY A 247 1.43 10.76 10.81
N GLU A 248 2.36 9.87 11.13
CA GLU A 248 3.35 9.37 10.19
C GLU A 248 3.39 7.85 10.29
N VAL A 249 3.40 7.19 9.15
CA VAL A 249 3.52 5.73 9.05
C VAL A 249 4.69 5.42 8.13
N ASP A 250 5.72 4.78 8.67
CA ASP A 250 6.96 4.44 7.97
C ASP A 250 7.61 5.63 7.24
N GLY A 251 7.57 6.82 7.89
CA GLY A 251 8.11 8.05 7.32
C GLY A 251 7.19 8.78 6.33
N GLU A 252 5.97 8.31 6.14
CA GLU A 252 4.98 8.94 5.27
C GLU A 252 3.89 9.63 6.10
N ALA A 253 3.63 10.92 5.81
CA ALA A 253 2.58 11.68 6.48
C ALA A 253 1.19 11.18 6.09
N VAL A 254 0.36 10.94 7.10
CA VAL A 254 -1.00 10.38 6.95
C VAL A 254 -1.99 11.09 7.87
N ILE A 255 -3.26 10.93 7.57
CA ILE A 255 -4.35 11.23 8.49
C ILE A 255 -4.68 9.96 9.27
N VAL A 256 -4.62 10.04 10.59
CA VAL A 256 -5.07 8.96 11.48
C VAL A 256 -6.50 9.24 11.90
N ILE A 257 -7.38 8.29 11.67
CA ILE A 257 -8.79 8.35 12.02
C ILE A 257 -9.00 7.55 13.29
N HIS A 258 -9.35 8.22 14.38
CA HIS A 258 -9.67 7.61 15.66
C HIS A 258 -11.18 7.43 15.76
N GLN A 259 -11.63 6.25 16.14
CA GLN A 259 -13.04 5.91 16.29
C GLN A 259 -13.34 5.44 17.72
N GLY A 260 -14.41 5.96 18.31
CA GLY A 260 -14.86 5.65 19.68
C GLY A 260 -14.27 6.54 20.74
N ASP A 261 -14.92 6.56 21.92
CA ASP A 261 -14.58 7.41 23.07
C ASP A 261 -13.55 6.76 24.01
N SER A 262 -13.09 5.54 23.72
CA SER A 262 -12.17 4.83 24.58
C SER A 262 -10.72 5.27 24.35
N GLU A 263 -10.16 6.02 25.29
CA GLU A 263 -8.74 6.37 25.33
C GLU A 263 -7.82 5.13 25.43
N ARG A 264 -8.36 3.98 25.90
CA ARG A 264 -7.55 2.78 26.15
C ARG A 264 -7.26 1.93 24.91
N GLN A 265 -8.14 1.92 23.91
CA GLN A 265 -7.90 1.29 22.61
C GLN A 265 -8.83 1.89 21.54
N PRO A 266 -8.58 3.11 21.03
CA PRO A 266 -9.35 3.63 19.92
C PRO A 266 -9.10 2.75 18.68
N THR A 267 -10.17 2.35 17.99
CA THR A 267 -10.02 1.79 16.66
C THR A 267 -9.40 2.87 15.78
N ARG A 268 -8.30 2.55 15.12
CA ARG A 268 -7.58 3.49 14.26
C ARG A 268 -7.57 2.97 12.84
N THR A 269 -7.81 3.86 11.91
CA THR A 269 -7.62 3.65 10.48
C THR A 269 -6.84 4.82 9.91
N LEU A 270 -6.48 4.72 8.64
CA LEU A 270 -5.65 5.72 7.98
C LEU A 270 -6.35 6.29 6.75
N ALA A 271 -6.02 7.53 6.43
CA ALA A 271 -6.28 8.09 5.11
C ALA A 271 -5.01 8.80 4.61
N ARG A 272 -4.71 8.65 3.33
CA ARG A 272 -3.65 9.35 2.61
C ARG A 272 -4.26 10.49 1.81
N LEU A 273 -3.72 11.69 1.93
CA LEU A 273 -4.06 12.82 1.07
C LEU A 273 -3.03 12.91 -0.05
N HIS A 274 -3.51 13.02 -1.28
CA HIS A 274 -2.67 13.30 -2.44
C HIS A 274 -2.74 14.79 -2.73
N VAL A 275 -1.60 15.46 -2.64
CA VAL A 275 -1.49 16.90 -2.82
C VAL A 275 -0.79 17.21 -4.14
N SER A 276 -1.26 18.23 -4.85
CA SER A 276 -0.61 18.83 -6.02
C SER A 276 -0.99 20.30 -6.06
N ASP A 277 0.00 21.14 -6.34
CA ASP A 277 -0.16 22.60 -6.46
C ASP A 277 -0.88 23.24 -5.25
N GLY A 278 -0.54 22.78 -4.03
CA GLY A 278 -1.11 23.27 -2.78
C GLY A 278 -2.59 22.92 -2.57
N ARG A 279 -3.13 21.95 -3.31
CA ARG A 279 -4.51 21.46 -3.18
C ARG A 279 -4.56 19.94 -3.03
N ILE A 280 -5.58 19.47 -2.34
CA ILE A 280 -5.86 18.04 -2.23
C ILE A 280 -6.52 17.59 -3.55
N VAL A 281 -5.80 16.78 -4.32
CA VAL A 281 -6.28 16.20 -5.58
C VAL A 281 -6.81 14.78 -5.42
N GLY A 282 -6.62 14.18 -4.24
CA GLY A 282 -7.15 12.86 -3.96
C GLY A 282 -7.12 12.49 -2.49
N ILE A 283 -8.01 11.59 -2.12
CA ILE A 283 -8.10 10.97 -0.80
C ILE A 283 -8.13 9.47 -1.00
N THR A 284 -7.20 8.75 -0.38
CA THR A 284 -7.27 7.29 -0.26
C THR A 284 -7.57 6.96 1.20
N ASP A 285 -8.74 6.40 1.46
CA ASP A 285 -9.19 6.04 2.79
C ASP A 285 -9.07 4.51 2.97
N TYR A 286 -8.34 4.09 3.98
CA TYR A 286 -8.06 2.69 4.32
C TYR A 286 -8.93 2.17 5.45
N TRP A 287 -10.14 2.71 5.62
CA TRP A 287 -11.09 2.33 6.67
C TRP A 287 -11.28 0.83 6.81
N TYR A 288 -11.28 0.12 5.70
CA TYR A 288 -11.50 -1.33 5.65
C TYR A 288 -10.21 -2.17 5.68
N CYS A 289 -9.05 -1.55 5.96
CA CYS A 289 -7.74 -2.18 5.88
C CYS A 289 -6.99 -2.18 7.23
N PRO A 290 -7.50 -2.84 8.27
CA PRO A 290 -6.87 -2.82 9.60
C PRO A 290 -5.46 -3.44 9.63
N TRP A 291 -5.13 -4.30 8.65
CA TRP A 291 -3.80 -4.92 8.52
C TRP A 291 -2.68 -3.94 8.18
N ILE A 292 -2.97 -2.76 7.64
CA ILE A 292 -1.96 -1.74 7.31
C ILE A 292 -1.21 -1.32 8.57
N LEU A 293 -1.94 -0.92 9.61
CA LEU A 293 -1.34 -0.54 10.89
C LEU A 293 -0.59 -1.69 11.56
N ALA A 294 -1.08 -2.92 11.40
CA ALA A 294 -0.40 -4.11 11.92
C ALA A 294 0.89 -4.45 11.16
N ALA A 295 1.01 -4.01 9.91
CA ALA A 295 2.19 -4.23 9.06
C ALA A 295 3.18 -3.06 9.11
N ALA A 296 2.77 -1.88 9.61
CA ALA A 296 3.63 -0.72 9.74
C ALA A 296 4.70 -0.94 10.81
N GLU A 297 5.91 -0.46 10.56
CA GLU A 297 7.04 -0.56 11.49
C GLU A 297 7.05 0.59 12.48
N THR A 298 6.73 1.79 12.01
CA THR A 298 6.64 3.00 12.82
C THR A 298 5.30 3.68 12.61
N VAL A 299 4.65 4.02 13.71
CA VAL A 299 3.43 4.82 13.72
C VAL A 299 3.62 5.95 14.72
N LEU A 300 3.79 7.17 14.24
CA LEU A 300 3.85 8.37 15.07
C LEU A 300 2.52 9.12 14.92
N ILE A 301 1.95 9.55 16.04
CA ILE A 301 0.70 10.31 16.06
C ILE A 301 0.99 11.61 16.80
N THR A 302 0.72 12.72 16.14
CA THR A 302 0.93 14.08 16.65
C THR A 302 -0.38 14.71 17.13
#